data_b9b8aea0aa6d9f2fd85df76f966360da
#
_entry.id   b9b8aea0aa6d9f2fd85df76f966360da
#
_cell.length_a   1.000
_cell.length_b   1.000
_cell.length_c   1.000
_cell.angle_alpha   90.00
_cell.angle_beta   90.00
_cell.angle_gamma   90.00
#
_symmetry.space_group_name_H-M   'P 1'
#
loop_
_entity.id
_entity.type
_entity.pdbx_description
1 polymer ?
#
loop_
_entity_poly.entity_id
_entity_poly.type
_entity_poly.pdbx_seq_one_letter_code
_entity_poly.pdbx_strand_id
1 'polypeptide(L)'
;MKKLLSVFIVSLFVVTGVFAETIPITVYTLKGPSGVGMVKLFETPPLSPGYSISVEALAQADLMAAKFLSGEAQVGILPPNVAAKIASSGKGIAVAAVIGQGMLKLISADPAVTRIEDLKGKTVEVAGQGATPDYVFRRILRFYKIDPDKDIQLGYALAYPEMAQSLIAGKISLALLPEPFATMALAGNKSLKIVGDIQAEWVKAGGSDNYPMTVLVMSRDLAQKHPAAVKAIYESVQNSIFWVTAHPAEAGALVEQYNLGLKASVAAAAIPKSSYVFIPAPQARPSLESLFKAFLEYAPQSIGGKLPADSFYLDIGSLDN
;
A
#
# COMPACT_ATOMS: atom_id res chain seq x y z
N MET A 1 14.58 -24.39 -84.44
CA MET A 1 15.04 -23.56 -83.30
C MET A 1 13.89 -23.48 -82.29
N LYS A 2 13.89 -24.30 -81.23
CA LYS A 2 12.89 -24.32 -80.19
C LYS A 2 13.47 -23.56 -78.97
N LYS A 3 12.88 -22.43 -78.66
CA LYS A 3 13.24 -21.63 -77.42
C LYS A 3 12.57 -22.30 -76.24
N LEU A 4 13.33 -22.80 -75.25
CA LEU A 4 12.86 -23.22 -73.97
C LEU A 4 12.72 -21.93 -73.12
N LEU A 5 11.52 -21.69 -72.62
CA LEU A 5 11.19 -20.62 -71.66
C LEU A 5 11.26 -21.24 -70.27
N SER A 6 12.31 -20.92 -69.49
CA SER A 6 12.43 -21.37 -68.12
C SER A 6 11.62 -20.39 -67.20
N VAL A 7 10.54 -20.89 -66.62
CA VAL A 7 9.73 -20.19 -65.66
C VAL A 7 10.37 -20.38 -64.29
N PHE A 8 10.91 -19.29 -63.70
CA PHE A 8 11.42 -19.27 -62.35
C PHE A 8 10.23 -18.97 -61.40
N ILE A 9 9.78 -19.98 -60.65
CA ILE A 9 8.79 -19.81 -59.60
C ILE A 9 9.51 -19.32 -58.34
N VAL A 10 9.37 -18.03 -58.04
CA VAL A 10 9.81 -17.46 -56.75
C VAL A 10 8.73 -17.76 -55.73
N SER A 11 8.98 -18.74 -54.85
CA SER A 11 8.12 -19.02 -53.68
C SER A 11 8.33 -17.95 -52.64
N LEU A 12 7.35 -17.03 -52.50
CA LEU A 12 7.28 -16.03 -51.46
C LEU A 12 6.86 -16.70 -50.14
N PHE A 13 7.81 -17.00 -49.25
CA PHE A 13 7.50 -17.40 -47.87
C PHE A 13 6.94 -16.21 -47.12
N VAL A 14 5.62 -16.12 -46.98
CA VAL A 14 4.96 -15.21 -46.05
C VAL A 14 5.13 -15.78 -44.63
N VAL A 15 6.10 -15.28 -43.88
CA VAL A 15 6.23 -15.58 -42.46
C VAL A 15 5.11 -14.78 -41.77
N THR A 16 3.96 -15.43 -41.57
CA THR A 16 2.93 -14.91 -40.68
C THR A 16 3.46 -15.02 -39.24
N GLY A 17 3.97 -13.93 -38.72
CA GLY A 17 4.29 -13.83 -37.28
C GLY A 17 3.02 -14.06 -36.51
N VAL A 18 2.87 -15.20 -35.85
CA VAL A 18 1.84 -15.44 -34.84
C VAL A 18 2.25 -14.57 -33.62
N PHE A 19 1.67 -13.38 -33.50
CA PHE A 19 1.74 -12.65 -32.26
C PHE A 19 0.95 -13.47 -31.24
N ALA A 20 1.62 -14.14 -30.33
CA ALA A 20 0.97 -14.80 -29.21
C ALA A 20 0.24 -13.72 -28.41
N GLU A 21 -1.07 -13.91 -28.22
CA GLU A 21 -1.89 -13.02 -27.41
C GLU A 21 -1.36 -13.00 -25.98
N THR A 22 -0.99 -11.84 -25.47
CA THR A 22 -0.47 -11.71 -24.11
C THR A 22 -1.61 -11.57 -23.10
N ILE A 23 -1.48 -12.21 -21.95
CA ILE A 23 -2.44 -12.11 -20.86
C ILE A 23 -2.22 -10.78 -20.12
N PRO A 24 -3.21 -9.86 -20.07
CA PRO A 24 -3.07 -8.60 -19.38
C PRO A 24 -3.18 -8.80 -17.86
N ILE A 25 -2.25 -8.18 -17.10
CA ILE A 25 -2.28 -8.11 -15.65
C ILE A 25 -2.03 -6.67 -15.24
N THR A 26 -2.92 -6.08 -14.43
CA THR A 26 -2.68 -4.76 -13.83
C THR A 26 -2.27 -4.91 -12.37
N VAL A 27 -1.13 -4.32 -12.02
CA VAL A 27 -0.65 -4.19 -10.65
C VAL A 27 -1.15 -2.86 -10.10
N TYR A 28 -2.04 -2.92 -9.12
CA TYR A 28 -2.63 -1.72 -8.53
C TYR A 28 -1.87 -1.26 -7.30
N THR A 29 -1.58 0.04 -7.23
CA THR A 29 -1.05 0.69 -6.03
C THR A 29 -1.91 1.89 -5.64
N LEU A 30 -1.55 2.61 -4.56
CA LEU A 30 -2.27 3.81 -4.12
C LEU A 30 -1.36 5.04 -4.26
N LYS A 31 -1.94 6.19 -4.59
CA LYS A 31 -1.25 7.48 -4.46
C LYS A 31 -0.94 7.71 -2.97
N GLY A 32 0.34 7.70 -2.62
CA GLY A 32 0.80 7.78 -1.24
C GLY A 32 1.96 6.84 -0.94
N PRO A 33 2.05 6.30 0.29
CA PRO A 33 3.21 5.49 0.70
C PRO A 33 3.52 4.34 -0.26
N SER A 34 2.53 3.54 -0.62
CA SER A 34 2.74 2.38 -1.52
C SER A 34 3.12 2.80 -2.94
N GLY A 35 2.52 3.87 -3.47
CA GLY A 35 2.87 4.39 -4.78
C GLY A 35 4.33 4.86 -4.84
N VAL A 36 4.79 5.54 -3.78
CA VAL A 36 6.20 5.93 -3.66
C VAL A 36 7.09 4.70 -3.60
N GLY A 37 6.78 3.72 -2.74
CA GLY A 37 7.58 2.48 -2.63
C GLY A 37 7.64 1.65 -3.92
N MET A 38 6.60 1.76 -4.77
CA MET A 38 6.48 1.02 -6.03
C MET A 38 6.77 1.87 -7.27
N VAL A 39 7.31 3.09 -7.11
CA VAL A 39 7.44 4.04 -8.22
C VAL A 39 8.32 3.53 -9.37
N LYS A 40 9.32 2.70 -9.07
CA LYS A 40 10.20 2.13 -10.09
C LYS A 40 9.46 1.23 -11.09
N LEU A 41 8.32 0.64 -10.68
CA LEU A 41 7.50 -0.19 -11.57
C LEU A 41 6.80 0.63 -12.65
N PHE A 42 6.57 1.93 -12.45
CA PHE A 42 6.02 2.81 -13.48
C PHE A 42 7.01 3.09 -14.59
N GLU A 43 8.30 3.18 -14.25
CA GLU A 43 9.38 3.35 -15.23
C GLU A 43 9.75 2.02 -15.88
N THR A 44 9.78 0.95 -15.09
CA THR A 44 10.19 -0.38 -15.52
C THR A 44 9.15 -1.41 -15.03
N PRO A 45 8.04 -1.58 -15.78
CA PRO A 45 7.02 -2.57 -15.42
C PRO A 45 7.60 -4.00 -15.36
N PRO A 46 7.02 -4.87 -14.52
CA PRO A 46 7.43 -6.27 -14.46
C PRO A 46 7.35 -6.94 -15.83
N LEU A 47 8.35 -7.75 -16.16
CA LEU A 47 8.40 -8.49 -17.42
C LEU A 47 8.22 -9.98 -17.16
N SER A 48 7.29 -10.61 -17.89
CA SER A 48 7.10 -12.06 -17.89
C SER A 48 6.65 -12.50 -19.29
N PRO A 49 7.30 -13.49 -19.91
CA PRO A 49 6.92 -13.97 -21.23
C PRO A 49 5.46 -14.42 -21.30
N GLY A 50 4.71 -13.95 -22.30
CA GLY A 50 3.29 -14.25 -22.48
C GLY A 50 2.35 -13.34 -21.68
N TYR A 51 2.85 -12.32 -20.97
CA TYR A 51 2.05 -11.38 -20.18
C TYR A 51 2.30 -9.93 -20.57
N SER A 52 1.24 -9.11 -20.51
CA SER A 52 1.32 -7.66 -20.60
C SER A 52 1.01 -7.08 -19.23
N ILE A 53 2.06 -6.68 -18.48
CA ILE A 53 1.92 -6.21 -17.11
C ILE A 53 1.98 -4.69 -17.08
N SER A 54 0.94 -4.06 -16.54
CA SER A 54 0.83 -2.61 -16.35
C SER A 54 0.74 -2.26 -14.87
N VAL A 55 1.00 -0.99 -14.54
CA VAL A 55 0.93 -0.47 -13.16
C VAL A 55 0.00 0.72 -13.12
N GLU A 56 -0.93 0.74 -12.18
CA GLU A 56 -1.91 1.81 -12.00
C GLU A 56 -1.97 2.27 -10.55
N ALA A 57 -1.98 3.59 -10.32
CA ALA A 57 -2.12 4.18 -9.00
C ALA A 57 -3.55 4.71 -8.78
N LEU A 58 -4.27 4.13 -7.82
CA LEU A 58 -5.60 4.58 -7.41
C LEU A 58 -5.49 5.67 -6.34
N ALA A 59 -6.53 6.51 -6.27
CA ALA A 59 -6.55 7.62 -5.33
C ALA A 59 -6.83 7.19 -3.88
N GLN A 60 -7.64 6.15 -3.67
CA GLN A 60 -8.17 5.76 -2.37
C GLN A 60 -8.21 4.24 -2.18
N ALA A 61 -8.11 3.80 -0.92
CA ALA A 61 -8.05 2.38 -0.57
C ALA A 61 -9.41 1.66 -0.72
N ASP A 62 -10.53 2.37 -0.61
CA ASP A 62 -11.87 1.81 -0.83
C ASP A 62 -12.10 1.44 -2.30
N LEU A 63 -11.59 2.24 -3.25
CA LEU A 63 -11.59 1.87 -4.68
C LEU A 63 -10.79 0.59 -4.92
N MET A 64 -9.65 0.46 -4.28
CA MET A 64 -8.84 -0.76 -4.33
C MET A 64 -9.61 -1.97 -3.78
N ALA A 65 -10.23 -1.80 -2.60
CA ALA A 65 -11.05 -2.85 -1.99
C ALA A 65 -12.22 -3.28 -2.89
N ALA A 66 -12.90 -2.32 -3.53
CA ALA A 66 -13.99 -2.59 -4.47
C ALA A 66 -13.50 -3.40 -5.69
N LYS A 67 -12.35 -3.06 -6.26
CA LYS A 67 -11.74 -3.82 -7.38
C LYS A 67 -11.40 -5.27 -6.99
N PHE A 68 -10.91 -5.52 -5.78
CA PHE A 68 -10.70 -6.90 -5.29
C PHE A 68 -12.02 -7.64 -5.05
N LEU A 69 -13.03 -6.98 -4.52
CA LEU A 69 -14.35 -7.57 -4.29
C LEU A 69 -15.06 -7.91 -5.60
N SER A 70 -14.94 -7.10 -6.64
CA SER A 70 -15.48 -7.38 -7.97
C SER A 70 -14.69 -8.46 -8.72
N GLY A 71 -13.43 -8.71 -8.34
CA GLY A 71 -12.51 -9.59 -9.06
C GLY A 71 -11.74 -8.91 -10.21
N GLU A 72 -11.90 -7.60 -10.38
CA GLU A 72 -11.15 -6.81 -11.36
C GLU A 72 -9.66 -6.72 -10.99
N ALA A 73 -9.35 -6.46 -9.71
CA ALA A 73 -7.98 -6.48 -9.23
C ALA A 73 -7.57 -7.91 -8.83
N GLN A 74 -6.48 -8.37 -9.41
CA GLN A 74 -5.84 -9.65 -9.08
C GLN A 74 -4.52 -9.47 -8.33
N VAL A 75 -3.89 -8.29 -8.46
CA VAL A 75 -2.66 -7.89 -7.75
C VAL A 75 -2.81 -6.44 -7.32
N GLY A 76 -2.48 -6.14 -6.07
CA GLY A 76 -2.51 -4.77 -5.58
C GLY A 76 -2.18 -4.64 -4.12
N ILE A 77 -2.34 -3.42 -3.60
CA ILE A 77 -1.94 -3.05 -2.26
C ILE A 77 -3.17 -2.77 -1.40
N LEU A 78 -3.22 -3.35 -0.21
CA LEU A 78 -4.29 -3.12 0.76
C LEU A 78 -3.73 -2.85 2.16
N PRO A 79 -4.51 -2.17 3.04
CA PRO A 79 -4.31 -2.27 4.48
C PRO A 79 -4.53 -3.74 4.94
N PRO A 80 -3.75 -4.25 5.90
CA PRO A 80 -3.82 -5.66 6.33
C PRO A 80 -5.20 -6.13 6.76
N ASN A 81 -5.92 -5.32 7.54
CA ASN A 81 -7.26 -5.67 8.00
C ASN A 81 -8.28 -5.72 6.85
N VAL A 82 -8.16 -4.84 5.85
CA VAL A 82 -9.03 -4.85 4.67
C VAL A 82 -8.78 -6.12 3.85
N ALA A 83 -7.51 -6.51 3.66
CA ALA A 83 -7.17 -7.78 3.01
C ALA A 83 -7.75 -8.97 3.76
N ALA A 84 -7.62 -9.03 5.09
CA ALA A 84 -8.19 -10.09 5.92
C ALA A 84 -9.73 -10.15 5.82
N LYS A 85 -10.40 -8.99 5.86
CA LYS A 85 -11.86 -8.90 5.72
C LYS A 85 -12.34 -9.38 4.35
N ILE A 86 -11.65 -9.00 3.27
CA ILE A 86 -11.98 -9.46 1.92
C ILE A 86 -11.75 -10.98 1.80
N ALA A 87 -10.64 -11.49 2.32
CA ALA A 87 -10.38 -12.93 2.33
C ALA A 87 -11.44 -13.71 3.11
N SER A 88 -11.90 -13.18 4.26
CA SER A 88 -12.95 -13.79 5.08
C SER A 88 -14.32 -13.85 4.39
N SER A 89 -14.58 -13.01 3.41
CA SER A 89 -15.81 -13.04 2.59
C SER A 89 -15.79 -14.08 1.47
N GLY A 90 -14.79 -14.98 1.47
CA GLY A 90 -14.67 -16.05 0.49
C GLY A 90 -13.96 -15.64 -0.82
N LYS A 91 -13.52 -14.39 -0.92
CA LYS A 91 -12.69 -13.99 -2.06
C LYS A 91 -11.29 -14.61 -1.96
N GLY A 92 -10.89 -15.29 -3.01
CA GLY A 92 -9.63 -16.04 -3.08
C GLY A 92 -8.40 -15.15 -3.19
N ILE A 93 -8.18 -14.27 -2.21
CA ILE A 93 -6.98 -13.43 -2.14
C ILE A 93 -6.05 -13.86 -1.00
N ALA A 94 -4.76 -13.56 -1.15
CA ALA A 94 -3.75 -13.83 -0.14
C ALA A 94 -2.72 -12.69 -0.09
N VAL A 95 -2.11 -12.51 1.07
CA VAL A 95 -0.97 -11.61 1.26
C VAL A 95 0.30 -12.30 0.78
N ALA A 96 1.06 -11.65 -0.10
CA ALA A 96 2.35 -12.12 -0.59
C ALA A 96 3.52 -11.52 0.22
N ALA A 97 3.40 -10.26 0.64
CA ALA A 97 4.42 -9.58 1.46
C ALA A 97 3.83 -8.42 2.26
N VAL A 98 4.46 -8.06 3.37
CA VAL A 98 4.34 -6.73 3.99
C VAL A 98 5.35 -5.82 3.31
N ILE A 99 4.88 -4.66 2.82
CA ILE A 99 5.71 -3.69 2.08
C ILE A 99 5.85 -2.34 2.78
N GLY A 100 5.14 -2.13 3.87
CA GLY A 100 5.24 -0.92 4.71
C GLY A 100 4.74 -1.20 6.11
N GLN A 101 5.43 -0.63 7.06
CA GLN A 101 5.14 -0.72 8.48
C GLN A 101 4.80 0.66 9.05
N GLY A 102 4.56 0.76 10.36
CA GLY A 102 4.13 1.96 11.04
C GLY A 102 4.91 3.22 10.67
N MET A 103 4.27 4.11 9.97
CA MET A 103 4.83 5.38 9.51
C MET A 103 3.88 6.55 9.78
N LEU A 104 2.92 6.36 10.69
CA LEU A 104 1.93 7.37 11.05
C LEU A 104 2.50 8.37 12.07
N LYS A 105 2.18 9.64 11.86
CA LYS A 105 2.47 10.74 12.78
C LYS A 105 1.19 11.50 13.11
N LEU A 106 0.98 11.81 14.38
CA LEU A 106 -0.02 12.78 14.77
C LEU A 106 0.59 14.16 14.69
N ILE A 107 0.00 15.03 13.87
CA ILE A 107 0.49 16.38 13.61
C ILE A 107 -0.51 17.40 14.15
N SER A 108 -0.02 18.42 14.87
CA SER A 108 -0.79 19.47 15.48
C SER A 108 -0.35 20.86 15.02
N ALA A 109 -1.33 21.73 14.76
CA ALA A 109 -1.21 23.18 14.68
C ALA A 109 -1.71 23.83 15.99
N ASP A 110 -2.37 23.09 16.88
CA ASP A 110 -2.89 23.58 18.17
C ASP A 110 -1.76 23.59 19.21
N PRO A 111 -1.36 24.77 19.73
CA PRO A 111 -0.30 24.86 20.74
C PRO A 111 -0.67 24.21 22.09
N ALA A 112 -1.96 24.00 22.36
CA ALA A 112 -2.44 23.31 23.55
C ALA A 112 -2.32 21.78 23.46
N VAL A 113 -2.02 21.22 22.27
CA VAL A 113 -1.85 19.79 22.06
C VAL A 113 -0.38 19.50 21.86
N THR A 114 0.25 18.84 22.82
CA THR A 114 1.67 18.48 22.84
C THR A 114 1.91 16.98 22.89
N ARG A 115 0.89 16.19 23.22
CA ARG A 115 0.91 14.74 23.39
C ARG A 115 -0.48 14.14 23.20
N ILE A 116 -0.57 12.81 23.15
CA ILE A 116 -1.84 12.08 22.91
C ILE A 116 -2.91 12.40 23.97
N GLU A 117 -2.51 12.54 25.25
CA GLU A 117 -3.44 12.80 26.34
C GLU A 117 -4.18 14.13 26.24
N ASP A 118 -3.65 15.08 25.48
CA ASP A 118 -4.26 16.40 25.26
C ASP A 118 -5.40 16.38 24.23
N LEU A 119 -5.73 15.21 23.66
CA LEU A 119 -6.71 15.08 22.58
C LEU A 119 -8.17 15.07 23.05
N LYS A 120 -8.46 14.98 24.35
CA LYS A 120 -9.85 15.02 24.83
C LYS A 120 -10.56 16.28 24.38
N GLY A 121 -11.77 16.12 23.82
CA GLY A 121 -12.59 17.22 23.30
C GLY A 121 -12.11 17.80 21.96
N LYS A 122 -11.10 17.24 21.36
CA LYS A 122 -10.55 17.72 20.07
C LYS A 122 -11.16 16.97 18.88
N THR A 123 -11.02 17.57 17.69
CA THR A 123 -11.29 16.91 16.40
C THR A 123 -9.95 16.53 15.76
N VAL A 124 -9.80 15.28 15.36
CA VAL A 124 -8.62 14.76 14.64
C VAL A 124 -9.06 14.17 13.30
N GLU A 125 -8.48 14.65 12.21
CA GLU A 125 -8.72 14.08 10.90
C GLU A 125 -7.90 12.79 10.73
N VAL A 126 -8.59 11.72 10.30
CA VAL A 126 -8.02 10.38 10.10
C VAL A 126 -8.49 9.88 8.74
N ALA A 127 -7.60 9.47 7.85
CA ALA A 127 -8.02 8.89 6.59
C ALA A 127 -8.28 7.39 6.71
N GLY A 128 -9.23 6.89 5.92
CA GLY A 128 -9.53 5.47 5.81
C GLY A 128 -10.25 4.92 7.04
N GLN A 129 -11.47 5.40 7.28
CA GLN A 129 -12.35 4.84 8.30
C GLN A 129 -12.44 3.31 8.19
N GLY A 130 -12.21 2.60 9.27
CA GLY A 130 -12.22 1.14 9.28
C GLY A 130 -11.00 0.47 8.64
N ALA A 131 -9.96 1.22 8.26
CA ALA A 131 -8.67 0.69 7.83
C ALA A 131 -7.67 0.60 9.00
N THR A 132 -6.52 -0.03 8.77
CA THR A 132 -5.48 -0.23 9.79
C THR A 132 -5.10 1.05 10.55
N PRO A 133 -4.87 2.22 9.90
CA PRO A 133 -4.54 3.45 10.61
C PRO A 133 -5.58 3.86 11.65
N ASP A 134 -6.87 3.78 11.30
CA ASP A 134 -7.97 4.10 12.23
C ASP A 134 -7.96 3.17 13.45
N TYR A 135 -7.88 1.86 13.23
CA TYR A 135 -7.90 0.91 14.33
C TYR A 135 -6.65 0.98 15.22
N VAL A 136 -5.47 1.22 14.65
CA VAL A 136 -4.25 1.44 15.42
C VAL A 136 -4.40 2.69 16.31
N PHE A 137 -4.89 3.78 15.75
CA PHE A 137 -5.09 5.02 16.52
C PHE A 137 -6.15 4.86 17.61
N ARG A 138 -7.28 4.21 17.33
CA ARG A 138 -8.31 3.90 18.32
C ARG A 138 -7.78 3.05 19.49
N ARG A 139 -6.88 2.07 19.22
CA ARG A 139 -6.21 1.30 20.29
C ARG A 139 -5.35 2.20 21.17
N ILE A 140 -4.57 3.09 20.57
CA ILE A 140 -3.72 4.04 21.29
C ILE A 140 -4.57 4.98 22.14
N LEU A 141 -5.65 5.55 21.62
CA LEU A 141 -6.58 6.38 22.38
C LEU A 141 -7.11 5.64 23.62
N ARG A 142 -7.56 4.38 23.46
CA ARG A 142 -8.04 3.58 24.61
C ARG A 142 -6.95 3.31 25.65
N PHE A 143 -5.70 3.09 25.21
CA PHE A 143 -4.58 2.96 26.14
C PHE A 143 -4.41 4.21 27.02
N TYR A 144 -4.59 5.39 26.45
CA TYR A 144 -4.58 6.68 27.16
C TYR A 144 -5.93 7.03 27.83
N LYS A 145 -6.86 6.07 27.94
CA LYS A 145 -8.18 6.25 28.54
C LYS A 145 -9.00 7.36 27.88
N ILE A 146 -8.83 7.52 26.58
CA ILE A 146 -9.65 8.37 25.72
C ILE A 146 -10.59 7.45 24.93
N ASP A 147 -11.89 7.56 25.18
CA ASP A 147 -12.90 6.83 24.41
C ASP A 147 -12.98 7.44 23.00
N PRO A 148 -12.60 6.70 21.94
CA PRO A 148 -12.58 7.24 20.58
C PRO A 148 -13.96 7.56 20.01
N ASP A 149 -15.03 7.14 20.68
CA ASP A 149 -16.40 7.34 20.25
C ASP A 149 -17.15 8.41 21.09
N LYS A 150 -16.54 8.88 22.20
CA LYS A 150 -17.16 9.85 23.13
C LYS A 150 -16.27 11.02 23.48
N ASP A 151 -14.98 10.78 23.71
CA ASP A 151 -14.06 11.77 24.26
C ASP A 151 -13.36 12.61 23.19
N ILE A 152 -13.46 12.22 21.89
CA ILE A 152 -12.79 12.84 20.77
C ILE A 152 -13.66 12.74 19.53
N GLN A 153 -13.55 13.68 18.61
CA GLN A 153 -14.18 13.60 17.29
C GLN A 153 -13.17 13.14 16.24
N LEU A 154 -13.41 11.99 15.59
CA LEU A 154 -12.61 11.51 14.48
C LEU A 154 -13.29 11.88 13.16
N GLY A 155 -12.62 12.73 12.35
CA GLY A 155 -13.06 13.12 11.02
C GLY A 155 -12.48 12.18 9.94
N TYR A 156 -13.31 11.81 8.94
CA TYR A 156 -12.90 10.87 7.89
C TYR A 156 -13.16 11.38 6.48
N ALA A 157 -13.50 12.66 6.35
CA ALA A 157 -13.94 13.24 5.08
C ALA A 157 -12.79 13.48 4.10
N LEU A 158 -11.55 13.59 4.58
CA LEU A 158 -10.40 13.99 3.77
C LEU A 158 -9.47 12.81 3.47
N ALA A 159 -8.98 12.74 2.24
CA ALA A 159 -7.86 11.86 1.88
C ALA A 159 -6.52 12.45 2.37
N TYR A 160 -5.45 11.64 2.46
CA TYR A 160 -4.15 12.07 2.97
C TYR A 160 -3.58 13.34 2.31
N PRO A 161 -3.58 13.48 0.96
CA PRO A 161 -3.11 14.71 0.34
C PRO A 161 -3.91 15.95 0.77
N GLU A 162 -5.23 15.81 0.87
CA GLU A 162 -6.16 16.88 1.26
C GLU A 162 -5.98 17.25 2.73
N MET A 163 -5.78 16.27 3.61
CA MET A 163 -5.48 16.50 5.04
C MET A 163 -4.19 17.30 5.19
N ALA A 164 -3.12 16.91 4.50
CA ALA A 164 -1.84 17.61 4.56
C ALA A 164 -1.98 19.07 4.05
N GLN A 165 -2.69 19.29 2.94
CA GLN A 165 -2.97 20.64 2.41
C GLN A 165 -3.84 21.46 3.38
N SER A 166 -4.82 20.85 4.03
CA SER A 166 -5.69 21.49 4.99
C SER A 166 -4.95 21.91 6.27
N LEU A 167 -4.00 21.10 6.75
CA LEU A 167 -3.06 21.47 7.82
C LEU A 167 -2.17 22.64 7.41
N ILE A 168 -1.60 22.61 6.22
CA ILE A 168 -0.75 23.69 5.69
C ILE A 168 -1.53 25.01 5.64
N ALA A 169 -2.77 24.95 5.18
CA ALA A 169 -3.65 26.10 5.05
C ALA A 169 -4.31 26.54 6.38
N GLY A 170 -4.09 25.84 7.50
CA GLY A 170 -4.71 26.13 8.79
C GLY A 170 -6.23 25.88 8.84
N LYS A 171 -6.78 25.08 7.90
CA LYS A 171 -8.21 24.73 7.87
C LYS A 171 -8.58 23.64 8.87
N ILE A 172 -7.61 22.80 9.24
CA ILE A 172 -7.70 21.79 10.31
C ILE A 172 -6.51 21.96 11.23
N SER A 173 -6.66 21.55 12.49
CA SER A 173 -5.63 21.73 13.53
C SER A 173 -4.88 20.44 13.86
N LEU A 174 -5.50 19.28 13.63
CA LEU A 174 -4.98 17.97 14.04
C LEU A 174 -5.25 16.96 12.95
N ALA A 175 -4.22 16.20 12.57
CA ALA A 175 -4.36 15.11 11.62
C ALA A 175 -3.40 13.96 11.91
N LEU A 176 -3.90 12.73 11.63
CA LEU A 176 -3.10 11.51 11.62
C LEU A 176 -2.64 11.27 10.20
N LEU A 177 -1.36 11.49 9.93
CA LEU A 177 -0.78 11.39 8.59
C LEU A 177 0.33 10.33 8.52
N PRO A 178 0.36 9.50 7.47
CA PRO A 178 1.53 8.71 7.15
C PRO A 178 2.60 9.57 6.46
N GLU A 179 3.85 9.10 6.46
CA GLU A 179 4.80 9.55 5.45
C GLU A 179 4.30 9.09 4.06
N PRO A 180 4.47 9.87 3.01
CA PRO A 180 5.21 11.14 2.90
C PRO A 180 4.39 12.40 3.24
N PHE A 181 3.12 12.29 3.58
CA PHE A 181 2.23 13.44 3.81
C PHE A 181 2.55 14.18 5.11
N ALA A 182 3.08 13.49 6.12
CA ALA A 182 3.61 14.12 7.32
C ALA A 182 4.77 15.08 6.98
N THR A 183 5.74 14.62 6.19
CA THR A 183 6.84 15.46 5.70
C THR A 183 6.32 16.62 4.85
N MET A 184 5.33 16.40 3.97
CA MET A 184 4.71 17.46 3.16
C MET A 184 4.09 18.56 4.03
N ALA A 185 3.30 18.18 5.04
CA ALA A 185 2.66 19.14 5.94
C ALA A 185 3.70 19.97 6.70
N LEU A 186 4.67 19.32 7.33
CA LEU A 186 5.74 19.98 8.11
C LEU A 186 6.66 20.86 7.24
N ALA A 187 6.86 20.52 5.98
CA ALA A 187 7.60 21.35 5.03
C ALA A 187 6.83 22.61 4.64
N GLY A 188 5.50 22.47 4.45
CA GLY A 188 4.61 23.53 3.98
C GLY A 188 4.19 24.53 5.08
N ASN A 189 4.18 24.11 6.35
CA ASN A 189 3.85 24.99 7.47
C ASN A 189 4.75 24.72 8.68
N LYS A 190 5.62 25.66 9.00
CA LYS A 190 6.64 25.56 10.06
C LYS A 190 6.07 25.65 11.49
N SER A 191 4.82 26.06 11.66
CA SER A 191 4.15 26.04 12.97
C SER A 191 3.66 24.67 13.40
N LEU A 192 3.56 23.73 12.44
CA LEU A 192 3.14 22.36 12.70
C LEU A 192 4.18 21.57 13.49
N LYS A 193 3.71 20.72 14.38
CA LYS A 193 4.55 19.86 15.24
C LYS A 193 4.06 18.42 15.19
N ILE A 194 4.99 17.48 15.27
CA ILE A 194 4.65 16.08 15.58
C ILE A 194 4.41 16.01 17.08
N VAL A 195 3.21 15.59 17.46
CA VAL A 195 2.78 15.44 18.87
C VAL A 195 2.57 13.97 19.26
N GLY A 196 2.68 13.06 18.31
CA GLY A 196 2.65 11.62 18.53
C GLY A 196 3.35 10.86 17.41
N ASP A 197 4.32 10.03 17.77
CA ASP A 197 4.86 8.99 16.90
C ASP A 197 4.05 7.72 17.14
N ILE A 198 3.17 7.40 16.21
CA ILE A 198 2.20 6.32 16.38
C ILE A 198 2.85 4.95 16.50
N GLN A 199 4.04 4.76 15.91
CA GLN A 199 4.83 3.56 16.10
C GLN A 199 5.30 3.41 17.57
N ALA A 200 5.86 4.47 18.13
CA ALA A 200 6.28 4.46 19.53
C ALA A 200 5.08 4.28 20.48
N GLU A 201 3.96 4.93 20.18
CA GLU A 201 2.74 4.81 20.97
C GLU A 201 2.08 3.43 20.87
N TRP A 202 2.18 2.77 19.70
CA TRP A 202 1.75 1.39 19.52
C TRP A 202 2.49 0.42 20.43
N VAL A 203 3.82 0.56 20.52
CA VAL A 203 4.66 -0.26 21.42
C VAL A 203 4.26 -0.04 22.87
N LYS A 204 4.08 1.22 23.30
CA LYS A 204 3.61 1.55 24.67
C LYS A 204 2.25 0.92 24.98
N ALA A 205 1.35 0.86 24.00
CA ALA A 205 0.04 0.24 24.14
C ALA A 205 0.07 -1.29 24.06
N GLY A 206 1.25 -1.92 24.21
CA GLY A 206 1.43 -3.38 24.23
C GLY A 206 1.41 -4.02 22.85
N GLY A 207 1.67 -3.25 21.79
CA GLY A 207 1.88 -3.76 20.45
C GLY A 207 3.27 -4.37 20.25
N SER A 208 3.46 -5.06 19.14
CA SER A 208 4.79 -5.54 18.69
C SER A 208 5.69 -4.36 18.29
N ASP A 209 6.98 -4.63 18.10
CA ASP A 209 8.00 -3.63 17.76
C ASP A 209 7.60 -2.74 16.57
N ASN A 210 6.89 -3.32 15.59
CA ASN A 210 6.29 -2.55 14.51
C ASN A 210 4.98 -3.21 14.05
N TYR A 211 4.05 -2.41 13.50
CA TYR A 211 2.80 -2.93 12.96
C TYR A 211 2.79 -2.87 11.44
N PRO A 212 2.37 -3.97 10.77
CA PRO A 212 2.12 -3.94 9.33
C PRO A 212 1.05 -2.91 8.98
N MET A 213 1.33 -2.06 7.99
CA MET A 213 0.41 -1.02 7.53
C MET A 213 -0.03 -1.23 6.10
N THR A 214 0.82 -1.86 5.29
CA THR A 214 0.60 -2.04 3.85
C THR A 214 1.05 -3.42 3.42
N VAL A 215 0.18 -4.15 2.73
CA VAL A 215 0.46 -5.49 2.22
C VAL A 215 0.27 -5.60 0.72
N LEU A 216 1.16 -6.33 0.06
CA LEU A 216 0.99 -6.79 -1.31
C LEU A 216 0.04 -7.99 -1.29
N VAL A 217 -1.07 -7.87 -2.01
CA VAL A 217 -2.13 -8.88 -2.11
C VAL A 217 -2.20 -9.42 -3.53
N MET A 218 -2.38 -10.71 -3.65
CA MET A 218 -2.53 -11.41 -4.92
C MET A 218 -3.73 -12.36 -4.89
N SER A 219 -4.39 -12.51 -6.04
CA SER A 219 -5.39 -13.55 -6.24
C SER A 219 -4.72 -14.93 -6.17
N ARG A 220 -5.28 -15.86 -5.40
CA ARG A 220 -4.80 -17.25 -5.34
C ARG A 220 -4.99 -17.97 -6.66
N ASP A 221 -6.05 -17.63 -7.40
CA ASP A 221 -6.28 -18.19 -8.74
C ASP A 221 -5.18 -17.74 -9.71
N LEU A 222 -4.80 -16.46 -9.69
CA LEU A 222 -3.67 -15.94 -10.47
C LEU A 222 -2.37 -16.66 -10.08
N ALA A 223 -2.11 -16.82 -8.77
CA ALA A 223 -0.90 -17.47 -8.29
C ALA A 223 -0.80 -18.94 -8.72
N GLN A 224 -1.93 -19.66 -8.75
CA GLN A 224 -1.98 -21.05 -9.18
C GLN A 224 -1.85 -21.22 -10.70
N LYS A 225 -2.52 -20.36 -11.48
CA LYS A 225 -2.58 -20.48 -12.94
C LYS A 225 -1.39 -19.84 -13.65
N HIS A 226 -0.80 -18.79 -13.03
CA HIS A 226 0.21 -17.94 -13.65
C HIS A 226 1.40 -17.68 -12.71
N PRO A 227 2.05 -18.73 -12.13
CA PRO A 227 3.10 -18.57 -11.11
C PRO A 227 4.28 -17.75 -11.60
N ALA A 228 4.70 -17.89 -12.86
CA ALA A 228 5.81 -17.12 -13.40
C ALA A 228 5.54 -15.59 -13.41
N ALA A 229 4.32 -15.18 -13.79
CA ALA A 229 3.95 -13.77 -13.77
C ALA A 229 3.86 -13.23 -12.34
N VAL A 230 3.30 -14.01 -11.42
CA VAL A 230 3.21 -13.67 -9.99
C VAL A 230 4.60 -13.48 -9.39
N LYS A 231 5.54 -14.38 -9.69
CA LYS A 231 6.93 -14.28 -9.22
C LYS A 231 7.63 -13.05 -9.80
N ALA A 232 7.49 -12.78 -11.09
CA ALA A 232 8.05 -11.60 -11.73
C ALA A 232 7.51 -10.28 -11.10
N ILE A 233 6.20 -10.21 -10.81
CA ILE A 233 5.60 -9.05 -10.14
C ILE A 233 6.13 -8.93 -8.71
N TYR A 234 6.18 -10.01 -7.95
CA TYR A 234 6.66 -10.05 -6.58
C TYR A 234 8.11 -9.55 -6.46
N GLU A 235 9.01 -10.07 -7.30
CA GLU A 235 10.42 -9.68 -7.35
C GLU A 235 10.57 -8.21 -7.80
N SER A 236 9.77 -7.75 -8.76
CA SER A 236 9.80 -6.37 -9.22
C SER A 236 9.34 -5.40 -8.12
N VAL A 237 8.32 -5.75 -7.32
CA VAL A 237 7.91 -4.94 -6.16
C VAL A 237 9.01 -4.91 -5.11
N GLN A 238 9.63 -6.03 -4.79
CA GLN A 238 10.76 -6.11 -3.87
C GLN A 238 11.92 -5.21 -4.32
N ASN A 239 12.32 -5.35 -5.58
CA ASN A 239 13.40 -4.57 -6.17
C ASN A 239 13.08 -3.07 -6.17
N SER A 240 11.83 -2.69 -6.46
CA SER A 240 11.39 -1.29 -6.40
C SER A 240 11.56 -0.71 -4.99
N ILE A 241 11.11 -1.42 -3.96
CA ILE A 241 11.21 -0.97 -2.57
C ILE A 241 12.67 -0.79 -2.15
N PHE A 242 13.52 -1.75 -2.47
CA PHE A 242 14.96 -1.65 -2.16
C PHE A 242 15.63 -0.51 -2.94
N TRP A 243 15.29 -0.35 -4.21
CA TRP A 243 15.83 0.73 -5.03
C TRP A 243 15.39 2.11 -4.49
N VAL A 244 14.11 2.29 -4.16
CA VAL A 244 13.56 3.55 -3.62
C VAL A 244 14.27 3.96 -2.33
N THR A 245 14.51 3.01 -1.43
CA THR A 245 15.19 3.30 -0.16
C THR A 245 16.68 3.63 -0.34
N ALA A 246 17.32 3.07 -1.37
CA ALA A 246 18.72 3.34 -1.70
C ALA A 246 18.91 4.63 -2.54
N HIS A 247 17.88 5.07 -3.28
CA HIS A 247 17.94 6.18 -4.24
C HIS A 247 16.81 7.20 -4.02
N PRO A 248 16.72 7.87 -2.83
CA PRO A 248 15.58 8.74 -2.50
C PRO A 248 15.39 9.91 -3.46
N ALA A 249 16.49 10.49 -3.97
CA ALA A 249 16.41 11.64 -4.87
C ALA A 249 15.83 11.27 -6.24
N GLU A 250 16.32 10.19 -6.83
CA GLU A 250 15.82 9.66 -8.11
C GLU A 250 14.39 9.14 -7.98
N ALA A 251 14.08 8.46 -6.88
CA ALA A 251 12.72 8.02 -6.59
C ALA A 251 11.76 9.20 -6.46
N GLY A 252 12.20 10.28 -5.80
CA GLY A 252 11.43 11.52 -5.72
C GLY A 252 11.12 12.12 -7.09
N ALA A 253 12.09 12.13 -8.01
CA ALA A 253 11.89 12.59 -9.38
C ALA A 253 10.83 11.76 -10.13
N LEU A 254 10.89 10.43 -10.01
CA LEU A 254 9.88 9.53 -10.60
C LEU A 254 8.49 9.75 -9.99
N VAL A 255 8.39 9.97 -8.68
CA VAL A 255 7.11 10.25 -8.00
C VAL A 255 6.42 11.48 -8.58
N GLU A 256 7.16 12.55 -8.85
CA GLU A 256 6.62 13.75 -9.49
C GLU A 256 6.31 13.50 -10.98
N GLN A 257 7.19 12.83 -11.70
CA GLN A 257 7.03 12.48 -13.12
C GLN A 257 5.74 11.67 -13.37
N TYR A 258 5.47 10.67 -12.52
CA TYR A 258 4.27 9.80 -12.64
C TYR A 258 3.05 10.32 -11.88
N ASN A 259 3.05 11.59 -11.44
CA ASN A 259 1.92 12.25 -10.79
C ASN A 259 1.34 11.47 -9.59
N LEU A 260 2.22 10.95 -8.72
CA LEU A 260 1.82 10.22 -7.51
C LEU A 260 1.44 11.15 -6.35
N GLY A 261 1.18 12.43 -6.63
CA GLY A 261 0.60 13.39 -5.68
C GLY A 261 1.62 14.17 -4.85
N LEU A 262 2.92 14.09 -5.16
CA LEU A 262 4.00 14.74 -4.42
C LEU A 262 5.00 15.40 -5.35
N LYS A 263 5.64 16.48 -4.84
CA LYS A 263 6.83 17.07 -5.46
C LYS A 263 8.05 16.21 -5.19
N ALA A 264 9.00 16.17 -6.14
CA ALA A 264 10.22 15.38 -6.07
C ALA A 264 10.98 15.57 -4.75
N SER A 265 11.19 16.83 -4.34
CA SER A 265 11.91 17.15 -3.11
C SER A 265 11.21 16.68 -1.84
N VAL A 266 9.88 16.70 -1.81
CA VAL A 266 9.08 16.21 -0.68
C VAL A 266 9.15 14.69 -0.59
N ALA A 267 8.98 13.99 -1.70
CA ALA A 267 9.09 12.54 -1.74
C ALA A 267 10.49 12.07 -1.33
N ALA A 268 11.54 12.69 -1.89
CA ALA A 268 12.93 12.39 -1.52
C ALA A 268 13.21 12.58 -0.02
N ALA A 269 12.69 13.66 0.59
CA ALA A 269 12.86 13.93 2.03
C ALA A 269 12.05 12.99 2.93
N ALA A 270 10.95 12.42 2.43
CA ALA A 270 10.07 11.53 3.18
C ALA A 270 10.53 10.07 3.14
N ILE A 271 11.13 9.60 2.04
CA ILE A 271 11.54 8.20 1.85
C ILE A 271 12.35 7.66 3.04
N PRO A 272 13.39 8.35 3.55
CA PRO A 272 14.15 7.84 4.71
C PRO A 272 13.36 7.77 6.02
N LYS A 273 12.20 8.43 6.10
CA LYS A 273 11.30 8.44 7.27
C LYS A 273 10.13 7.47 7.11
N SER A 274 9.97 6.93 5.91
CA SER A 274 8.94 5.94 5.58
C SER A 274 9.49 4.55 5.92
N SER A 275 8.75 3.80 6.70
CA SER A 275 9.17 2.44 7.11
C SER A 275 8.89 1.44 5.98
N TYR A 276 9.54 1.66 4.82
CA TYR A 276 9.51 0.71 3.72
C TYR A 276 10.25 -0.57 4.08
N VAL A 277 9.59 -1.68 3.87
CA VAL A 277 10.12 -3.03 4.09
C VAL A 277 9.63 -3.94 2.97
N PHE A 278 10.28 -5.08 2.81
CA PHE A 278 9.75 -6.19 2.04
C PHE A 278 9.94 -7.47 2.84
N ILE A 279 8.86 -7.89 3.51
CA ILE A 279 8.86 -9.07 4.36
C ILE A 279 7.90 -10.09 3.75
N PRO A 280 8.39 -11.24 3.24
CA PRO A 280 7.55 -12.32 2.70
C PRO A 280 6.45 -12.72 3.67
N ALA A 281 5.26 -13.05 3.17
CA ALA A 281 4.10 -13.30 4.02
C ALA A 281 4.30 -14.40 5.08
N PRO A 282 4.99 -15.53 4.81
CA PRO A 282 5.28 -16.50 5.86
C PRO A 282 6.11 -15.93 7.02
N GLN A 283 7.07 -15.05 6.71
CA GLN A 283 7.90 -14.37 7.72
C GLN A 283 7.15 -13.24 8.43
N ALA A 284 6.26 -12.55 7.73
CA ALA A 284 5.43 -11.46 8.28
C ALA A 284 4.23 -11.96 9.10
N ARG A 285 3.88 -13.24 9.02
CA ARG A 285 2.71 -13.83 9.69
C ARG A 285 2.64 -13.51 11.18
N PRO A 286 3.71 -13.64 11.99
CA PRO A 286 3.63 -13.32 13.42
C PRO A 286 3.23 -11.88 13.71
N SER A 287 3.76 -10.90 12.95
CA SER A 287 3.43 -9.48 13.12
C SER A 287 2.02 -9.15 12.61
N LEU A 288 1.58 -9.77 11.51
CA LEU A 288 0.21 -9.66 11.01
C LEU A 288 -0.80 -10.24 12.01
N GLU A 289 -0.54 -11.44 12.55
CA GLU A 289 -1.42 -12.04 13.56
C GLU A 289 -1.44 -11.26 14.87
N SER A 290 -0.31 -10.66 15.29
CA SER A 290 -0.27 -9.76 16.44
C SER A 290 -1.20 -8.55 16.25
N LEU A 291 -1.13 -7.91 15.07
CA LEU A 291 -2.04 -6.82 14.70
C LEU A 291 -3.50 -7.27 14.69
N PHE A 292 -3.80 -8.42 14.08
CA PHE A 292 -5.16 -8.94 13.99
C PHE A 292 -5.73 -9.34 15.36
N LYS A 293 -4.93 -9.94 16.25
CA LYS A 293 -5.33 -10.24 17.62
C LYS A 293 -5.72 -8.97 18.36
N ALA A 294 -4.92 -7.89 18.21
CA ALA A 294 -5.26 -6.60 18.79
C ALA A 294 -6.61 -6.06 18.27
N PHE A 295 -6.94 -6.26 16.98
CA PHE A 295 -8.22 -5.81 16.42
C PHE A 295 -9.38 -6.70 16.85
N LEU A 296 -9.17 -7.99 17.06
CA LEU A 296 -10.22 -8.90 17.58
C LEU A 296 -10.73 -8.48 18.96
N GLU A 297 -9.89 -7.84 19.78
CA GLU A 297 -10.26 -7.42 21.13
C GLU A 297 -11.37 -6.35 21.14
N TYR A 298 -11.44 -5.46 20.14
CA TYR A 298 -12.37 -4.34 20.15
C TYR A 298 -13.11 -4.07 18.84
N ALA A 299 -12.67 -4.69 17.74
CA ALA A 299 -13.26 -4.49 16.41
C ALA A 299 -13.17 -5.79 15.57
N PRO A 300 -13.71 -6.95 16.04
CA PRO A 300 -13.53 -8.23 15.38
C PRO A 300 -13.97 -8.23 13.92
N GLN A 301 -15.03 -7.48 13.58
CA GLN A 301 -15.53 -7.38 12.20
C GLN A 301 -14.56 -6.67 11.24
N SER A 302 -13.53 -5.98 11.76
CA SER A 302 -12.51 -5.34 10.93
C SER A 302 -11.66 -6.33 10.13
N ILE A 303 -11.59 -7.59 10.58
CA ILE A 303 -10.85 -8.68 9.94
C ILE A 303 -11.73 -9.89 9.63
N GLY A 304 -13.07 -9.74 9.68
CA GLY A 304 -14.01 -10.82 9.44
C GLY A 304 -14.27 -11.75 10.64
N GLY A 305 -14.05 -11.27 11.87
CA GLY A 305 -14.44 -11.94 13.12
C GLY A 305 -13.47 -13.00 13.65
N LYS A 306 -12.44 -13.36 12.91
CA LYS A 306 -11.43 -14.37 13.30
C LYS A 306 -10.11 -14.14 12.60
N LEU A 307 -9.04 -14.77 13.09
CA LEU A 307 -7.76 -14.79 12.38
C LEU A 307 -7.88 -15.44 11.01
N PRO A 308 -7.20 -14.90 9.98
CA PRO A 308 -7.15 -15.54 8.67
C PRO A 308 -6.58 -16.97 8.72
N ALA A 309 -7.04 -17.82 7.81
CA ALA A 309 -6.51 -19.17 7.65
C ALA A 309 -5.10 -19.16 7.03
N ASP A 310 -4.39 -20.29 7.07
CA ASP A 310 -3.04 -20.44 6.53
C ASP A 310 -2.95 -20.02 5.05
N SER A 311 -3.99 -20.30 4.26
CA SER A 311 -4.07 -19.94 2.85
C SER A 311 -4.12 -18.42 2.58
N PHE A 312 -4.21 -17.59 3.61
CA PHE A 312 -4.10 -16.15 3.52
C PHE A 312 -2.64 -15.66 3.39
N TYR A 313 -1.69 -16.47 3.82
CA TYR A 313 -0.27 -16.15 3.79
C TYR A 313 0.39 -16.89 2.62
N LEU A 314 0.51 -16.21 1.47
CA LEU A 314 1.02 -16.82 0.23
C LEU A 314 2.54 -16.98 0.31
N ASP A 315 2.99 -18.22 0.17
CA ASP A 315 4.40 -18.53 0.00
C ASP A 315 4.73 -18.58 -1.49
N ILE A 316 5.39 -17.53 -1.99
CA ILE A 316 5.80 -17.43 -3.41
C ILE A 316 6.85 -18.50 -3.76
N GLY A 317 7.71 -18.87 -2.80
CA GLY A 317 8.73 -19.92 -3.02
C GLY A 317 8.14 -21.31 -3.24
N SER A 318 6.92 -21.56 -2.79
CA SER A 318 6.23 -22.84 -2.97
C SER A 318 5.48 -22.96 -4.30
N LEU A 319 5.42 -21.89 -5.11
CA LEU A 319 4.69 -21.92 -6.40
C LEU A 319 5.47 -22.65 -7.52
N ASP A 320 6.73 -22.93 -7.33
CA ASP A 320 7.58 -23.64 -8.29
C ASP A 320 7.55 -25.19 -8.09
N ASN A 321 6.81 -25.68 -7.09
CA ASN A 321 6.63 -27.11 -6.78
C ASN A 321 5.20 -27.58 -7.12
#